data_514d6a3093741e677b21a2cf17019843
#
_entry.id   514d6a3093741e677b21a2cf17019843
#
_cell.length_a   1.000
_cell.length_b   1.000
_cell.length_c   1.000
_cell.angle_alpha   90.00
_cell.angle_beta   90.00
_cell.angle_gamma   90.00
#
_symmetry.space_group_name_H-M   'P 1'
#
loop_
_entity.id
_entity.type
_entity.pdbx_description
1 polymer ?
#
loop_
_entity_poly.entity_id
_entity_poly.type
_entity_poly.pdbx_seq_one_letter_code
_entity_poly.pdbx_strand_id
1 'polypeptide(L)'
;MVTVEEKEVDRDGRTIADVILADGTILNRELVKEGFAWWFFKYSNDEMLRALEMEARDSKRGLWGNPLPMPPWVFRKIQRKQVPDISDFQYPGTLPSGVLANKKSHVYRYAECKNYNAMLTQKNVVRIDTVEDAVEAGYHPE
;
A
#
# COMPACT_ATOMS: atom_id res chain seq x y z
N MET A 1 18.58 -9.48 -22.45
CA MET A 1 19.53 -8.41 -22.00
C MET A 1 18.71 -7.25 -21.52
N VAL A 2 19.07 -6.65 -20.38
CA VAL A 2 18.43 -5.46 -19.82
C VAL A 2 19.47 -4.36 -19.69
N THR A 3 19.02 -3.11 -19.75
CA THR A 3 19.85 -1.95 -19.44
C THR A 3 19.52 -1.45 -18.06
N VAL A 4 20.53 -1.15 -17.25
CA VAL A 4 20.36 -0.55 -15.92
C VAL A 4 20.79 0.91 -16.01
N GLU A 5 19.86 1.81 -15.78
CA GLU A 5 20.09 3.25 -15.73
C GLU A 5 20.19 3.68 -14.27
N GLU A 6 21.42 3.91 -13.80
CA GLU A 6 21.66 4.33 -12.42
C GLU A 6 21.18 5.76 -12.21
N LYS A 7 20.50 6.00 -11.10
CA LYS A 7 19.99 7.32 -10.71
C LYS A 7 20.76 7.90 -9.53
N GLU A 8 20.91 7.10 -8.48
CA GLU A 8 21.60 7.52 -7.26
C GLU A 8 22.07 6.29 -6.46
N VAL A 9 22.85 6.52 -5.44
CA VAL A 9 23.23 5.52 -4.45
C VAL A 9 22.64 5.91 -3.11
N ASP A 10 21.93 4.99 -2.48
CA ASP A 10 21.33 5.25 -1.19
C ASP A 10 22.37 5.27 -0.04
N ARG A 11 21.95 5.65 1.16
CA ARG A 11 22.82 5.73 2.34
C ARG A 11 23.44 4.40 2.76
N ASP A 12 22.88 3.28 2.31
CA ASP A 12 23.37 1.93 2.59
C ASP A 12 24.27 1.40 1.49
N GLY A 13 24.63 2.26 0.50
CA GLY A 13 25.51 1.91 -0.63
C GLY A 13 24.82 1.12 -1.75
N ARG A 14 23.50 1.08 -1.77
CA ARG A 14 22.75 0.37 -2.83
C ARG A 14 22.47 1.31 -4.00
N THR A 15 22.69 0.84 -5.21
CA THR A 15 22.34 1.58 -6.42
C THR A 15 20.83 1.62 -6.62
N ILE A 16 20.27 2.83 -6.75
CA ILE A 16 18.89 3.05 -7.17
C ILE A 16 18.91 3.28 -8.68
N ALA A 17 18.18 2.48 -9.42
CA ALA A 17 18.22 2.47 -10.87
C ALA A 17 16.86 2.13 -11.49
N ASP A 18 16.68 2.56 -12.74
CA ASP A 18 15.64 2.01 -13.61
C ASP A 18 16.20 0.80 -14.38
N VAL A 19 15.39 -0.24 -14.49
CA VAL A 19 15.69 -1.40 -15.32
C VAL A 19 14.88 -1.31 -16.60
N ILE A 20 15.59 -1.23 -17.74
CA ILE A 20 14.98 -1.06 -19.05
C ILE A 20 15.11 -2.37 -19.82
N LEU A 21 13.99 -2.91 -20.27
CA LEU A 21 13.94 -4.12 -21.07
C LEU A 21 14.38 -3.86 -22.52
N ALA A 22 14.61 -4.91 -23.29
CA ALA A 22 15.08 -4.80 -24.69
C ALA A 22 14.11 -4.05 -25.60
N ASP A 23 12.83 -4.01 -25.26
CA ASP A 23 11.77 -3.30 -26.00
C ASP A 23 11.60 -1.84 -25.54
N GLY A 24 12.44 -1.36 -24.61
CA GLY A 24 12.37 -0.01 -24.05
C GLY A 24 11.42 0.13 -22.85
N THR A 25 10.75 -0.93 -22.42
CA THR A 25 9.86 -0.92 -21.26
C THR A 25 10.67 -0.70 -19.98
N ILE A 26 10.24 0.25 -19.13
CA ILE A 26 10.82 0.47 -17.81
C ILE A 26 10.16 -0.50 -16.84
N LEU A 27 10.87 -1.54 -16.47
CA LEU A 27 10.37 -2.64 -15.62
C LEU A 27 9.82 -2.13 -14.29
N ASN A 28 10.48 -1.16 -13.66
CA ASN A 28 10.04 -0.57 -12.38
C ASN A 28 8.61 -0.03 -12.48
N ARG A 29 8.29 0.67 -13.56
CA ARG A 29 6.96 1.24 -13.79
C ARG A 29 5.94 0.17 -14.13
N GLU A 30 6.32 -0.80 -14.93
CA GLU A 30 5.42 -1.90 -15.30
C GLU A 30 5.02 -2.75 -14.09
N LEU A 31 5.95 -3.02 -13.16
CA LEU A 31 5.66 -3.73 -11.92
C LEU A 31 4.65 -2.98 -11.04
N VAL A 32 4.76 -1.66 -10.94
CA VAL A 32 3.79 -0.84 -10.20
C VAL A 32 2.43 -0.82 -10.88
N LYS A 33 2.40 -0.62 -12.19
CA LYS A 33 1.18 -0.61 -13.02
C LYS A 33 0.40 -1.91 -12.95
N GLU A 34 1.09 -3.04 -12.96
CA GLU A 34 0.48 -4.36 -12.86
C GLU A 34 0.19 -4.79 -11.40
N GLY A 35 0.50 -3.92 -10.42
CA GLY A 35 0.21 -4.15 -9.02
C GLY A 35 1.13 -5.15 -8.32
N PHE A 36 2.33 -5.38 -8.83
CA PHE A 36 3.33 -6.27 -8.22
C PHE A 36 4.38 -5.54 -7.41
N ALA A 37 4.38 -4.22 -7.42
CA ALA A 37 5.27 -3.39 -6.62
C ALA A 37 4.51 -2.20 -6.02
N TRP A 38 5.03 -1.73 -4.89
CA TRP A 38 4.55 -0.55 -4.19
C TRP A 38 5.40 0.66 -4.54
N TRP A 39 4.77 1.81 -4.76
CA TRP A 39 5.46 3.09 -4.74
C TRP A 39 5.73 3.51 -3.29
N PHE A 40 7.01 3.68 -2.93
CA PHE A 40 7.36 4.07 -1.58
C PHE A 40 7.48 5.60 -1.46
N PHE A 41 6.40 6.23 -1.14
CA PHE A 41 6.22 7.69 -1.08
C PHE A 41 7.20 8.42 -0.15
N LYS A 42 7.75 7.75 0.88
CA LYS A 42 8.74 8.35 1.79
C LYS A 42 10.10 8.58 1.14
N TYR A 43 10.39 7.89 0.04
CA TYR A 43 11.68 7.95 -0.66
C TYR A 43 11.57 8.36 -2.13
N SER A 44 10.36 8.57 -2.63
CA SER A 44 10.15 8.93 -4.03
C SER A 44 9.02 9.94 -4.16
N ASN A 45 9.29 11.00 -4.93
CA ASN A 45 8.29 11.98 -5.34
C ASN A 45 7.86 11.78 -6.80
N ASP A 46 8.05 10.59 -7.36
CA ASP A 46 7.69 10.26 -8.73
C ASP A 46 6.16 10.17 -8.88
N GLU A 47 5.56 11.22 -9.41
CA GLU A 47 4.11 11.31 -9.64
C GLU A 47 3.61 10.28 -10.66
N MET A 48 4.48 9.80 -11.56
CA MET A 48 4.10 8.75 -12.50
C MET A 48 3.93 7.41 -11.78
N LEU A 49 4.87 7.04 -10.90
CA LEU A 49 4.74 5.82 -10.10
C LEU A 49 3.51 5.87 -9.19
N ARG A 50 3.23 7.04 -8.61
CA ARG A 50 2.02 7.28 -7.83
C ARG A 50 0.75 7.03 -8.66
N ALA A 51 0.67 7.63 -9.85
CA ALA A 51 -0.50 7.49 -10.74
C ALA A 51 -0.70 6.03 -11.18
N LEU A 52 0.37 5.32 -11.51
CA LEU A 52 0.34 3.90 -11.89
C LEU A 52 -0.13 3.01 -10.74
N GLU A 53 0.32 3.28 -9.51
CA GLU A 53 -0.14 2.55 -8.33
C GLU A 53 -1.63 2.79 -8.06
N MET A 54 -2.11 4.03 -8.17
CA MET A 54 -3.52 4.36 -8.01
C MET A 54 -4.38 3.62 -9.05
N GLU A 55 -3.97 3.63 -10.31
CA GLU A 55 -4.67 2.90 -11.38
C GLU A 55 -4.71 1.38 -11.08
N ALA A 56 -3.60 0.80 -10.63
CA ALA A 56 -3.54 -0.62 -10.27
C ALA A 56 -4.47 -0.95 -9.09
N ARG A 57 -4.57 -0.06 -8.10
CA ARG A 57 -5.48 -0.18 -6.95
C ARG A 57 -6.95 -0.15 -7.38
N ASP A 58 -7.33 0.85 -8.16
CA ASP A 58 -8.71 1.03 -8.64
C ASP A 58 -9.14 -0.18 -9.48
N SER A 59 -8.22 -0.73 -10.28
CA SER A 59 -8.44 -1.92 -11.11
C SER A 59 -8.27 -3.24 -10.35
N LYS A 60 -7.92 -3.20 -9.05
CA LYS A 60 -7.67 -4.39 -8.20
C LYS A 60 -6.65 -5.37 -8.80
N ARG A 61 -5.62 -4.85 -9.49
CA ARG A 61 -4.57 -5.66 -10.12
C ARG A 61 -3.56 -6.18 -9.10
N GLY A 62 -3.04 -7.38 -9.30
CA GLY A 62 -1.97 -7.97 -8.50
C GLY A 62 -2.25 -7.96 -7.00
N LEU A 63 -1.39 -7.32 -6.23
CA LEU A 63 -1.52 -7.18 -4.77
C LEU A 63 -2.82 -6.51 -4.32
N TRP A 64 -3.39 -5.64 -5.17
CA TRP A 64 -4.59 -4.87 -4.88
C TRP A 64 -5.89 -5.68 -5.02
N GLY A 65 -5.82 -6.90 -5.52
CA GLY A 65 -6.90 -7.89 -5.44
C GLY A 65 -7.12 -8.40 -4.01
N ASN A 66 -6.14 -8.23 -3.12
CA ASN A 66 -6.29 -8.51 -1.70
C ASN A 66 -7.02 -7.34 -1.03
N PRO A 67 -8.09 -7.56 -0.26
CA PRO A 67 -8.80 -6.50 0.45
C PRO A 67 -7.94 -5.78 1.50
N LEU A 68 -6.84 -6.40 1.94
CA LEU A 68 -5.93 -5.80 2.92
C LEU A 68 -4.46 -6.00 2.51
N PRO A 69 -3.99 -5.34 1.44
CA PRO A 69 -2.61 -5.46 1.02
C PRO A 69 -1.71 -4.78 2.05
N MET A 70 -0.72 -5.51 2.57
CA MET A 70 0.22 -4.99 3.57
C MET A 70 1.45 -4.40 2.90
N PRO A 71 1.76 -3.11 3.15
CA PRO A 71 2.98 -2.50 2.63
C PRO A 71 4.24 -3.22 3.14
N PRO A 72 5.27 -3.41 2.30
CA PRO A 72 6.50 -4.10 2.70
C PRO A 72 7.22 -3.45 3.89
N TRP A 73 7.18 -2.12 4.00
CA TRP A 73 7.79 -1.39 5.12
C TRP A 73 7.05 -1.62 6.44
N VAL A 74 5.72 -1.74 6.41
CA VAL A 74 4.90 -2.12 7.56
C VAL A 74 5.22 -3.54 8.00
N PHE A 75 5.23 -4.47 7.06
CA PHE A 75 5.60 -5.86 7.32
C PHE A 75 6.97 -5.97 8.01
N ARG A 76 7.98 -5.25 7.50
CA ARG A 76 9.32 -5.22 8.12
C ARG A 76 9.32 -4.66 9.53
N LYS A 77 8.52 -3.61 9.82
CA LYS A 77 8.37 -3.07 11.19
C LYS A 77 7.80 -4.13 12.13
N ILE A 78 6.74 -4.80 11.72
CA ILE A 78 6.11 -5.87 12.50
C ILE A 78 7.11 -7.01 12.78
N GLN A 79 7.87 -7.44 11.78
CA GLN A 79 8.90 -8.48 11.96
C GLN A 79 9.99 -8.06 12.97
N ARG A 80 10.33 -6.79 13.04
CA ARG A 80 11.28 -6.23 14.01
C ARG A 80 10.64 -5.91 15.38
N LYS A 81 9.40 -6.32 15.62
CA LYS A 81 8.62 -6.00 16.83
C LYS A 81 8.46 -4.48 17.08
N GLN A 82 8.53 -3.69 16.03
CA GLN A 82 8.24 -2.27 16.05
C GLN A 82 6.75 -2.05 15.78
N VAL A 83 6.17 -1.05 16.45
CA VAL A 83 4.76 -0.70 16.20
C VAL A 83 4.70 0.20 14.98
N PRO A 84 3.98 -0.18 13.90
CA PRO A 84 3.69 0.72 12.80
C PRO A 84 2.84 1.90 13.28
N ASP A 85 3.07 3.07 12.73
CA ASP A 85 2.25 4.24 13.00
C ASP A 85 1.39 4.61 11.77
N ILE A 86 0.45 5.54 11.95
CA ILE A 86 -0.47 5.93 10.88
C ILE A 86 0.26 6.47 9.64
N SER A 87 1.42 7.13 9.83
CA SER A 87 2.21 7.66 8.73
C SER A 87 2.78 6.59 7.81
N ASP A 88 2.85 5.35 8.27
CA ASP A 88 3.31 4.22 7.44
C ASP A 88 2.27 3.80 6.39
N PHE A 89 1.02 4.20 6.59
CA PHE A 89 -0.12 3.88 5.73
C PHE A 89 -0.64 5.10 4.95
N GLN A 90 -0.21 6.31 5.33
CA GLN A 90 -0.63 7.53 4.67
C GLN A 90 0.13 7.75 3.37
N TYR A 91 -0.60 7.95 2.30
CA TYR A 91 -0.08 8.42 1.02
C TYR A 91 -0.31 9.91 0.89
N PRO A 92 0.67 10.70 0.40
CA PRO A 92 0.45 12.11 0.16
C PRO A 92 -0.74 12.33 -0.79
N GLY A 93 -1.78 12.99 -0.30
CA GLY A 93 -2.95 13.36 -1.09
C GLY A 93 -4.08 12.34 -1.19
N THR A 94 -3.99 11.19 -0.53
CA THR A 94 -5.12 10.28 -0.39
C THR A 94 -5.15 9.71 1.01
N LEU A 95 -6.18 10.06 1.77
CA LEU A 95 -6.61 9.20 2.86
C LEU A 95 -6.97 7.85 2.22
N PRO A 96 -6.62 6.71 2.82
CA PRO A 96 -7.14 5.44 2.34
C PRO A 96 -8.67 5.56 2.35
N SER A 97 -9.27 5.60 1.16
CA SER A 97 -10.72 5.46 1.05
C SER A 97 -11.07 4.10 1.64
N GLY A 98 -11.97 4.09 2.60
CA GLY A 98 -12.42 2.87 3.21
C GLY A 98 -12.19 2.79 4.71
N VAL A 99 -12.75 1.77 5.28
CA VAL A 99 -12.73 1.48 6.72
C VAL A 99 -12.16 0.10 6.98
N LEU A 100 -11.55 -0.09 8.14
CA LEU A 100 -11.20 -1.43 8.61
C LEU A 100 -12.34 -1.97 9.47
N ALA A 101 -12.89 -3.09 9.07
CA ALA A 101 -13.97 -3.76 9.79
C ALA A 101 -13.47 -5.06 10.43
N ASN A 102 -13.84 -5.27 11.68
CA ASN A 102 -13.52 -6.49 12.40
C ASN A 102 -14.71 -7.46 12.32
N LYS A 103 -14.52 -8.59 11.65
CA LYS A 103 -15.54 -9.61 11.44
C LYS A 103 -16.10 -10.22 12.73
N LYS A 104 -15.35 -10.18 13.82
CA LYS A 104 -15.75 -10.76 15.09
C LYS A 104 -16.58 -9.81 15.94
N SER A 105 -16.18 -8.51 15.99
CA SER A 105 -16.89 -7.51 16.79
C SER A 105 -17.97 -6.75 16.00
N HIS A 106 -18.01 -6.90 14.66
CA HIS A 106 -18.86 -6.14 13.73
C HIS A 106 -18.70 -4.61 13.85
N VAL A 107 -17.50 -4.18 14.25
CA VAL A 107 -17.15 -2.76 14.36
C VAL A 107 -16.24 -2.37 13.22
N TYR A 108 -16.48 -1.21 12.61
CA TYR A 108 -15.54 -0.60 11.67
C TYR A 108 -14.88 0.65 12.25
N ARG A 109 -13.70 0.98 11.75
CA ARG A 109 -12.91 2.15 12.13
C ARG A 109 -12.32 2.84 10.92
N TYR A 110 -12.28 4.15 10.99
CA TYR A 110 -11.60 4.99 10.01
C TYR A 110 -10.07 4.98 10.22
N ALA A 111 -9.33 5.32 9.16
CA ALA A 111 -7.87 5.43 9.21
C ALA A 111 -7.34 6.40 10.28
N GLU A 112 -8.15 7.35 10.71
CA GLU A 112 -7.81 8.38 11.70
C GLU A 112 -7.98 7.89 13.15
N CYS A 113 -8.60 6.75 13.37
CA CYS A 113 -8.83 6.21 14.71
C CYS A 113 -7.53 5.72 15.34
N LYS A 114 -7.35 6.00 16.65
CA LYS A 114 -6.15 5.64 17.42
C LYS A 114 -5.76 4.16 17.33
N ASN A 115 -6.73 3.27 17.17
CA ASN A 115 -6.51 1.83 17.16
C ASN A 115 -6.53 1.22 15.75
N TYR A 116 -6.57 2.05 14.69
CA TYR A 116 -6.59 1.57 13.31
C TYR A 116 -5.41 0.65 13.00
N ASN A 117 -4.21 1.05 13.39
CA ASN A 117 -3.00 0.26 13.16
C ASN A 117 -3.00 -1.07 13.92
N ALA A 118 -3.57 -1.11 15.13
CA ALA A 118 -3.71 -2.35 15.88
C ALA A 118 -4.69 -3.32 15.21
N MET A 119 -5.68 -2.82 14.49
CA MET A 119 -6.60 -3.66 13.71
C MET A 119 -5.93 -4.29 12.50
N LEU A 120 -5.01 -3.61 11.83
CA LEU A 120 -4.30 -4.14 10.65
C LEU A 120 -3.57 -5.45 10.90
N THR A 121 -3.18 -5.70 12.14
CA THR A 121 -2.46 -6.93 12.54
C THR A 121 -3.38 -8.07 12.96
N GLN A 122 -4.69 -7.85 13.02
CA GLN A 122 -5.65 -8.84 13.46
C GLN A 122 -6.14 -9.72 12.30
N LYS A 123 -6.18 -11.04 12.53
CA LYS A 123 -6.62 -12.02 11.52
C LYS A 123 -8.08 -11.88 11.06
N ASN A 124 -8.90 -11.20 11.86
CA ASN A 124 -10.34 -11.07 11.61
C ASN A 124 -10.72 -9.71 11.03
N VAL A 125 -9.77 -8.95 10.50
CA VAL A 125 -10.02 -7.63 9.95
C VAL A 125 -10.09 -7.71 8.42
N VAL A 126 -11.06 -7.00 7.86
CA VAL A 126 -11.19 -6.78 6.43
C VAL A 126 -11.20 -5.28 6.16
N ARG A 127 -10.72 -4.89 5.01
CA ARG A 127 -10.89 -3.54 4.48
C ARG A 127 -12.17 -3.50 3.64
N ILE A 128 -12.95 -2.46 3.83
CA ILE A 128 -14.16 -2.17 3.06
C ILE A 128 -13.98 -0.79 2.43
N ASP A 129 -14.27 -0.67 1.14
CA ASP A 129 -13.90 0.52 0.36
C ASP A 129 -14.72 1.76 0.75
N THR A 130 -15.95 1.58 1.21
CA THR A 130 -16.81 2.69 1.64
C THR A 130 -17.47 2.40 2.99
N VAL A 131 -17.93 3.47 3.65
CA VAL A 131 -18.71 3.36 4.89
C VAL A 131 -20.06 2.72 4.62
N GLU A 132 -20.64 3.07 3.48
CA GLU A 132 -21.93 2.57 3.03
C GLU A 132 -21.88 1.04 2.88
N ASP A 133 -20.86 0.51 2.23
CA ASP A 133 -20.66 -0.93 2.07
C ASP A 133 -20.46 -1.62 3.44
N ALA A 134 -19.77 -0.96 4.37
CA ALA A 134 -19.57 -1.50 5.71
C ALA A 134 -20.90 -1.59 6.49
N VAL A 135 -21.71 -0.57 6.41
CA VAL A 135 -23.04 -0.54 7.05
C VAL A 135 -23.97 -1.58 6.42
N GLU A 136 -23.98 -1.70 5.09
CA GLU A 136 -24.76 -2.71 4.37
C GLU A 136 -24.33 -4.14 4.73
N ALA A 137 -23.03 -4.34 4.96
CA ALA A 137 -22.47 -5.62 5.44
C ALA A 137 -22.71 -5.87 6.94
N GLY A 138 -23.43 -4.99 7.64
CA GLY A 138 -23.79 -5.16 9.05
C GLY A 138 -22.75 -4.72 10.06
N TYR A 139 -21.80 -3.89 9.64
CA TYR A 139 -20.82 -3.28 10.56
C TYR A 139 -21.32 -1.92 11.05
N HIS A 140 -20.92 -1.55 12.25
CA HIS A 140 -21.25 -0.25 12.86
C HIS A 140 -19.96 0.48 13.30
N PRO A 141 -19.99 1.82 13.42
CA PRO A 141 -18.82 2.57 13.90
C PRO A 141 -18.52 2.25 15.36
N GLU A 142 -17.26 2.39 15.74
CA GLU A 142 -16.82 2.28 17.14
C GLU A 142 -17.29 3.46 17.97
#